data_014fd3cb47df84735c52b407b3690b0e
#
_entry.id   014fd3cb47df84735c52b407b3690b0e
#
_cell.length_a   1.000
_cell.length_b   1.000
_cell.length_c   1.000
_cell.angle_alpha   90.00
_cell.angle_beta   90.00
_cell.angle_gamma   90.00
#
_symmetry.space_group_name_H-M   'P 1'
#
loop_
_entity.id
_entity.type
_entity.pdbx_description
1 polymer ?
#
loop_
_entity_poly.entity_id
_entity_poly.type
_entity_poly.pdbx_seq_one_letter_code
_entity_poly.pdbx_strand_id
1 'polypeptide(L)'
;MARKSSLREFQQSLALRLRDAASRKTVLSRLGFQVGQDNWLVSLSDVSEVIPVPNIVPVPMTLPWYRGVANIRGKLYSIVDFAAYQEQPATGPGMERRVILVAEKLIEGSGFVVSRMLGLHNPDLFTPEVLEAEHARPWIKSAYRDSSGIRWYELDLSGLTRDARFLEVGVVTTAAGK
;
A
#
# COMPACT_ATOMS: atom_id res chain seq x y z
N MET A 1 -3.91 42.84 -39.33
CA MET A 1 -3.12 42.76 -38.06
C MET A 1 -3.79 41.90 -36.93
N ALA A 2 -4.70 40.99 -37.26
CA ALA A 2 -5.53 40.27 -36.25
C ALA A 2 -5.03 38.85 -35.84
N ARG A 3 -3.92 38.35 -36.39
CA ARG A 3 -3.48 36.96 -36.14
C ARG A 3 -2.44 36.78 -35.02
N LYS A 4 -1.82 37.83 -34.51
CA LYS A 4 -0.79 37.75 -33.48
C LYS A 4 -1.32 37.73 -32.04
N SER A 5 -2.48 38.29 -31.78
CA SER A 5 -3.12 38.26 -30.45
C SER A 5 -3.65 36.86 -30.11
N SER A 6 -4.27 36.20 -31.07
CA SER A 6 -4.86 34.87 -30.91
C SER A 6 -3.81 33.79 -30.54
N LEU A 7 -2.59 33.88 -31.08
CA LEU A 7 -1.54 32.86 -30.78
C LEU A 7 -0.98 33.03 -29.36
N ARG A 8 -0.83 34.27 -28.87
CA ARG A 8 -0.41 34.55 -27.50
C ARG A 8 -1.48 34.16 -26.46
N GLU A 9 -2.73 34.46 -26.76
CA GLU A 9 -3.86 34.04 -25.91
C GLU A 9 -3.99 32.50 -25.87
N PHE A 10 -3.79 31.82 -27.00
CA PHE A 10 -3.77 30.38 -27.08
C PHE A 10 -2.61 29.79 -26.28
N GLN A 11 -1.38 30.34 -26.41
CA GLN A 11 -0.23 29.88 -25.65
C GLN A 11 -0.40 30.11 -24.14
N GLN A 12 -0.97 31.25 -23.73
CA GLN A 12 -1.27 31.52 -22.32
C GLN A 12 -2.34 30.59 -21.77
N SER A 13 -3.40 30.34 -22.55
CA SER A 13 -4.45 29.40 -22.13
C SER A 13 -3.95 27.97 -22.06
N LEU A 14 -3.06 27.58 -22.98
CA LEU A 14 -2.42 26.26 -22.96
C LEU A 14 -1.46 26.12 -21.76
N ALA A 15 -0.69 27.15 -21.46
CA ALA A 15 0.21 27.18 -20.29
C ALA A 15 -0.55 27.12 -18.96
N LEU A 16 -1.70 27.81 -18.86
CA LEU A 16 -2.59 27.73 -17.71
C LEU A 16 -3.22 26.32 -17.59
N ARG A 17 -3.71 25.76 -18.69
CA ARG A 17 -4.26 24.38 -18.69
C ARG A 17 -3.21 23.34 -18.36
N LEU A 18 -1.97 23.50 -18.81
CA LEU A 18 -0.86 22.62 -18.46
C LEU A 18 -0.44 22.78 -16.99
N ARG A 19 -0.46 24.01 -16.46
CA ARG A 19 -0.26 24.26 -15.02
C ARG A 19 -1.38 23.66 -14.16
N ASP A 20 -2.64 23.86 -14.56
CA ASP A 20 -3.80 23.27 -13.89
C ASP A 20 -3.78 21.74 -13.98
N ALA A 21 -3.40 21.18 -15.14
CA ALA A 21 -3.23 19.73 -15.29
C ALA A 21 -2.05 19.19 -14.47
N ALA A 22 -0.95 19.94 -14.37
CA ALA A 22 0.18 19.60 -13.52
C ALA A 22 -0.17 19.72 -12.03
N SER A 23 -0.93 20.75 -11.64
CA SER A 23 -1.45 20.93 -10.28
C SER A 23 -2.47 19.85 -9.90
N ARG A 24 -3.32 19.42 -10.84
CA ARG A 24 -4.22 18.27 -10.65
C ARG A 24 -3.48 16.94 -10.61
N LYS A 25 -2.30 16.84 -11.23
CA LYS A 25 -1.43 15.65 -11.17
C LYS A 25 -0.75 15.47 -9.83
N THR A 26 -0.76 16.48 -8.97
CA THR A 26 -0.26 16.43 -7.59
C THR A 26 -1.37 16.10 -6.58
N VAL A 27 -2.55 15.69 -7.02
CA VAL A 27 -3.46 14.97 -6.13
C VAL A 27 -2.77 13.66 -5.80
N LEU A 28 -2.31 13.56 -4.56
CA LEU A 28 -1.64 12.37 -4.01
C LEU A 28 -2.55 11.16 -4.22
N SER A 29 -2.42 10.48 -5.36
CA SER A 29 -3.23 9.30 -5.65
C SER A 29 -2.96 8.24 -4.60
N ARG A 30 -4.02 7.63 -4.10
CA ARG A 30 -3.96 6.47 -3.20
C ARG A 30 -4.20 5.21 -4.01
N LEU A 31 -3.43 4.20 -3.74
CA LEU A 31 -3.65 2.86 -4.27
C LEU A 31 -4.59 2.13 -3.32
N GLY A 32 -5.75 1.71 -3.84
CA GLY A 32 -6.74 0.94 -3.10
C GLY A 32 -6.49 -0.56 -3.22
N PHE A 33 -6.62 -1.26 -2.11
CA PHE A 33 -6.52 -2.72 -2.06
C PHE A 33 -7.40 -3.29 -0.95
N GLN A 34 -7.68 -4.58 -1.01
CA GLN A 34 -8.46 -5.29 -0.03
C GLN A 34 -7.63 -6.33 0.71
N VAL A 35 -7.84 -6.44 2.01
CA VAL A 35 -7.27 -7.47 2.87
C VAL A 35 -8.40 -8.04 3.75
N GLY A 36 -8.68 -9.32 3.62
CA GLY A 36 -9.87 -9.90 4.27
C GLY A 36 -11.15 -9.21 3.78
N GLN A 37 -11.88 -8.59 4.70
CA GLN A 37 -13.07 -7.80 4.41
C GLN A 37 -12.82 -6.30 4.38
N ASP A 38 -11.61 -5.86 4.76
CA ASP A 38 -11.28 -4.45 4.93
C ASP A 38 -10.69 -3.85 3.65
N ASN A 39 -11.11 -2.63 3.35
CA ASN A 39 -10.57 -1.83 2.26
C ASN A 39 -9.49 -0.89 2.80
N TRP A 40 -8.40 -0.81 2.05
CA TRP A 40 -7.19 -0.09 2.42
C TRP A 40 -6.78 0.88 1.34
N LEU A 41 -6.20 1.98 1.76
CA LEU A 41 -5.51 2.96 0.91
C LEU A 41 -4.05 3.02 1.31
N VAL A 42 -3.16 3.14 0.33
CA VAL A 42 -1.74 3.41 0.56
C VAL A 42 -1.26 4.50 -0.37
N SER A 43 -0.30 5.31 0.06
CA SER A 43 0.31 6.32 -0.80
C SER A 43 0.99 5.64 -1.99
N LEU A 44 0.68 6.07 -3.21
CA LEU A 44 1.32 5.54 -4.41
C LEU A 44 2.83 5.74 -4.41
N SER A 45 3.32 6.80 -3.75
CA SER A 45 4.76 7.08 -3.62
C SER A 45 5.51 6.08 -2.73
N ASP A 46 4.79 5.30 -1.91
CA ASP A 46 5.35 4.32 -0.98
C ASP A 46 5.31 2.89 -1.52
N VAL A 47 4.72 2.74 -2.71
CA VAL A 47 4.66 1.49 -3.47
C VAL A 47 5.66 1.55 -4.62
N SER A 48 6.49 0.53 -4.74
CA SER A 48 7.40 0.38 -5.88
C SER A 48 6.68 -0.24 -7.07
N GLU A 49 5.99 -1.35 -6.84
CA GLU A 49 5.30 -2.11 -7.89
C GLU A 49 4.18 -2.98 -7.29
N VAL A 50 3.21 -3.35 -8.12
CA VAL A 50 2.19 -4.37 -7.81
C VAL A 50 2.34 -5.51 -8.79
N ILE A 51 2.55 -6.72 -8.28
CA ILE A 51 2.81 -7.90 -9.11
C ILE A 51 1.85 -9.05 -8.77
N PRO A 52 1.62 -10.01 -9.68
CA PRO A 52 1.04 -11.30 -9.31
C PRO A 52 1.87 -11.96 -8.21
N VAL A 53 1.23 -12.80 -7.37
CA VAL A 53 1.97 -13.51 -6.32
C VAL A 53 3.02 -14.41 -6.94
N PRO A 54 4.32 -14.18 -6.66
CA PRO A 54 5.41 -14.99 -7.21
C PRO A 54 5.49 -16.34 -6.51
N ASN A 55 6.42 -17.20 -6.96
CA ASN A 55 6.79 -18.37 -6.18
C ASN A 55 7.51 -17.93 -4.90
N ILE A 56 6.90 -18.22 -3.75
CA ILE A 56 7.43 -17.87 -2.43
C ILE A 56 8.01 -19.13 -1.79
N VAL A 57 9.27 -19.06 -1.38
CA VAL A 57 9.96 -20.13 -0.66
C VAL A 57 9.81 -19.88 0.83
N PRO A 58 9.12 -20.78 1.58
CA PRO A 58 8.98 -20.64 3.03
C PRO A 58 10.34 -20.67 3.74
N VAL A 59 10.46 -19.87 4.80
CA VAL A 59 11.64 -19.89 5.68
C VAL A 59 11.23 -20.53 7.00
N PRO A 60 11.94 -21.58 7.47
CA PRO A 60 11.66 -22.23 8.75
C PRO A 60 11.83 -21.26 9.93
N MET A 61 11.19 -21.57 11.05
CA MET A 61 11.31 -20.82 12.32
C MET A 61 10.91 -19.35 12.21
N THR A 62 9.92 -19.05 11.36
CA THR A 62 9.35 -17.72 11.19
C THR A 62 7.91 -17.64 11.68
N LEU A 63 7.46 -16.43 11.99
CA LEU A 63 6.09 -16.17 12.44
C LEU A 63 5.06 -16.47 11.33
N PRO A 64 3.82 -16.87 11.68
CA PRO A 64 2.81 -17.36 10.72
C PRO A 64 2.46 -16.38 9.61
N TRP A 65 2.58 -15.09 9.85
CA TRP A 65 2.32 -14.03 8.87
C TRP A 65 3.47 -13.83 7.88
N TYR A 66 4.67 -14.34 8.16
CA TYR A 66 5.80 -14.30 7.24
C TYR A 66 5.69 -15.46 6.24
N ARG A 67 5.47 -15.15 4.96
CA ARG A 67 5.27 -16.16 3.93
C ARG A 67 6.58 -16.76 3.43
N GLY A 68 7.68 -16.05 3.58
CA GLY A 68 8.98 -16.47 3.10
C GLY A 68 9.65 -15.47 2.17
N VAL A 69 10.53 -15.96 1.30
CA VAL A 69 11.27 -15.13 0.34
C VAL A 69 10.90 -15.48 -1.10
N ALA A 70 10.95 -14.48 -1.96
CA ALA A 70 10.74 -14.64 -3.40
C ALA A 70 11.84 -13.94 -4.19
N ASN A 71 12.25 -14.57 -5.30
CA ASN A 71 13.13 -13.90 -6.27
C ASN A 71 12.26 -13.12 -7.27
N ILE A 72 12.44 -11.80 -7.31
CA ILE A 72 11.75 -10.91 -8.22
C ILE A 72 12.80 -10.18 -9.04
N ARG A 73 12.93 -10.54 -10.31
CA ARG A 73 13.93 -9.96 -11.25
C ARG A 73 15.38 -9.97 -10.72
N GLY A 74 15.77 -11.07 -10.06
CA GLY A 74 17.13 -11.24 -9.54
C GLY A 74 17.37 -10.64 -8.15
N LYS A 75 16.41 -9.93 -7.57
CA LYS A 75 16.46 -9.44 -6.17
C LYS A 75 15.60 -10.34 -5.26
N LEU A 76 16.06 -10.57 -4.04
CA LEU A 76 15.29 -11.29 -3.02
C LEU A 76 14.38 -10.31 -2.27
N TYR A 77 13.13 -10.72 -2.12
CA TYR A 77 12.11 -9.99 -1.36
C TYR A 77 11.57 -10.85 -0.23
N SER A 78 11.48 -10.28 0.95
CA SER A 78 10.72 -10.79 2.08
C SER A 78 9.23 -10.57 1.84
N ILE A 79 8.43 -11.61 1.87
CA ILE A 79 7.00 -11.55 1.57
C ILE A 79 6.18 -11.84 2.84
N VAL A 80 5.31 -10.92 3.17
CA VAL A 80 4.42 -10.94 4.34
C VAL A 80 2.98 -11.15 3.88
N ASP A 81 2.19 -11.88 4.63
CA ASP A 81 0.73 -11.91 4.49
C ASP A 81 0.13 -10.81 5.38
N PHE A 82 -0.39 -9.76 4.77
CA PHE A 82 -0.85 -8.61 5.54
C PHE A 82 -2.12 -8.89 6.36
N ALA A 83 -2.97 -9.84 5.92
CA ALA A 83 -4.11 -10.29 6.73
C ALA A 83 -3.62 -11.03 7.99
N ALA A 84 -2.74 -12.02 7.83
CA ALA A 84 -2.19 -12.77 8.94
C ALA A 84 -1.35 -11.88 9.89
N TYR A 85 -0.67 -10.86 9.37
CA TYR A 85 0.03 -9.86 10.19
C TYR A 85 -0.94 -9.08 11.11
N GLN A 86 -2.17 -8.83 10.64
CA GLN A 86 -3.24 -8.21 11.41
C GLN A 86 -4.03 -9.19 12.28
N GLU A 87 -3.55 -10.44 12.42
CA GLU A 87 -4.24 -11.49 13.20
C GLU A 87 -5.58 -11.93 12.58
N GLN A 88 -5.79 -11.61 11.31
CA GLN A 88 -6.90 -12.11 10.51
C GLN A 88 -6.53 -13.45 9.86
N PRO A 89 -7.51 -14.22 9.38
CA PRO A 89 -7.22 -15.40 8.57
C PRO A 89 -6.30 -15.05 7.40
N ALA A 90 -5.26 -15.87 7.19
CA ALA A 90 -4.30 -15.65 6.11
C ALA A 90 -5.00 -15.54 4.75
N THR A 91 -4.45 -14.73 3.86
CA THR A 91 -4.98 -14.53 2.51
C THR A 91 -5.05 -15.87 1.77
N GLY A 92 -6.28 -16.35 1.55
CA GLY A 92 -6.56 -17.62 0.89
C GLY A 92 -6.08 -17.65 -0.58
N PRO A 93 -6.08 -18.82 -1.22
CA PRO A 93 -5.73 -18.93 -2.63
C PRO A 93 -6.73 -18.15 -3.51
N GLY A 94 -6.25 -17.55 -4.59
CA GLY A 94 -7.11 -16.82 -5.54
C GLY A 94 -6.29 -16.12 -6.61
N MET A 95 -6.86 -15.97 -7.81
CA MET A 95 -6.19 -15.34 -8.96
C MET A 95 -6.08 -13.82 -8.83
N GLU A 96 -6.90 -13.21 -7.99
CA GLU A 96 -6.91 -11.75 -7.78
C GLU A 96 -5.83 -11.26 -6.81
N ARG A 97 -5.23 -12.19 -6.06
CA ARG A 97 -4.14 -11.85 -5.12
C ARG A 97 -3.00 -11.13 -5.82
N ARG A 98 -2.44 -10.17 -5.12
CA ARG A 98 -1.25 -9.43 -5.57
C ARG A 98 -0.26 -9.31 -4.43
N VAL A 99 0.97 -9.06 -4.81
CA VAL A 99 2.00 -8.58 -3.90
C VAL A 99 2.22 -7.10 -4.19
N ILE A 100 2.12 -6.29 -3.17
CA ILE A 100 2.51 -4.88 -3.19
C ILE A 100 3.96 -4.83 -2.72
N LEU A 101 4.88 -4.40 -3.58
CA LEU A 101 6.27 -4.18 -3.24
C LEU A 101 6.43 -2.79 -2.64
N VAL A 102 7.06 -2.73 -1.48
CA VAL A 102 7.32 -1.48 -0.76
C VAL A 102 8.44 -0.71 -1.46
N ALA A 103 8.33 0.61 -1.51
CA ALA A 103 9.36 1.46 -2.10
C ALA A 103 10.67 1.35 -1.31
N GLU A 104 11.80 1.19 -2.01
CA GLU A 104 13.14 0.99 -1.42
C GLU A 104 13.54 2.10 -0.44
N LYS A 105 13.01 3.33 -0.61
CA LYS A 105 13.21 4.44 0.32
C LYS A 105 12.70 4.17 1.74
N LEU A 106 11.76 3.23 1.92
CA LEU A 106 11.20 2.84 3.22
C LEU A 106 11.87 1.59 3.76
N ILE A 107 11.94 0.55 2.94
CA ILE A 107 12.60 -0.72 3.25
C ILE A 107 12.93 -1.45 1.96
N GLU A 108 14.17 -1.89 1.82
CA GLU A 108 14.61 -2.64 0.66
C GLU A 108 14.13 -4.10 0.73
N GLY A 109 13.71 -4.64 -0.42
CA GLY A 109 13.42 -6.07 -0.55
C GLY A 109 12.23 -6.54 0.28
N SER A 110 11.18 -5.74 0.45
CA SER A 110 9.97 -6.11 1.19
C SER A 110 8.71 -5.97 0.36
N GLY A 111 7.75 -6.86 0.59
CA GLY A 111 6.43 -6.80 -0.02
C GLY A 111 5.40 -7.56 0.80
N PHE A 112 4.13 -7.30 0.55
CA PHE A 112 3.04 -7.95 1.26
C PHE A 112 1.92 -8.40 0.34
N VAL A 113 1.36 -9.57 0.65
CA VAL A 113 0.24 -10.17 -0.07
C VAL A 113 -1.05 -9.49 0.35
N VAL A 114 -1.88 -9.18 -0.64
CA VAL A 114 -3.23 -8.63 -0.48
C VAL A 114 -4.25 -9.47 -1.24
N SER A 115 -5.52 -9.41 -0.85
CA SER A 115 -6.58 -10.21 -1.46
C SER A 115 -6.86 -9.80 -2.90
N ARG A 116 -6.93 -8.49 -3.16
CA ARG A 116 -7.10 -7.91 -4.51
C ARG A 116 -6.78 -6.42 -4.53
N MET A 117 -6.57 -5.89 -5.73
CA MET A 117 -6.43 -4.46 -5.95
C MET A 117 -7.80 -3.83 -6.24
N LEU A 118 -7.98 -2.60 -5.73
CA LEU A 118 -9.21 -1.82 -5.91
C LEU A 118 -9.00 -0.58 -6.79
N GLY A 119 -7.77 -0.42 -7.34
CA GLY A 119 -7.43 0.65 -8.27
C GLY A 119 -6.88 1.92 -7.60
N LEU A 120 -6.82 2.99 -8.39
CA LEU A 120 -6.36 4.29 -7.92
C LEU A 120 -7.54 5.14 -7.47
N HIS A 121 -7.36 5.80 -6.33
CA HIS A 121 -8.37 6.64 -5.72
C HIS A 121 -7.87 8.07 -5.53
N ASN A 122 -8.76 9.04 -5.69
CA ASN A 122 -8.53 10.41 -5.28
C ASN A 122 -8.94 10.56 -3.80
N PRO A 123 -8.02 10.94 -2.89
CA PRO A 123 -8.34 11.13 -1.47
C PRO A 123 -9.45 12.15 -1.22
N ASP A 124 -9.63 13.14 -2.09
CA ASP A 124 -10.66 14.17 -1.96
C ASP A 124 -12.10 13.63 -2.07
N LEU A 125 -12.26 12.39 -2.54
CA LEU A 125 -13.55 11.70 -2.64
C LEU A 125 -13.95 10.94 -1.38
N PHE A 126 -13.10 10.99 -0.35
CA PHE A 126 -13.31 10.28 0.91
C PHE A 126 -13.60 11.27 2.03
N THR A 127 -14.56 10.92 2.89
CA THR A 127 -14.86 11.69 4.10
C THR A 127 -14.04 11.13 5.26
N PRO A 128 -13.26 11.93 5.98
CA PRO A 128 -12.54 11.48 7.16
C PRO A 128 -13.48 10.89 8.22
N GLU A 129 -13.07 9.79 8.83
CA GLU A 129 -13.79 9.13 9.92
C GLU A 129 -12.88 9.03 11.15
N VAL A 130 -13.48 9.06 12.34
CA VAL A 130 -12.72 8.87 13.58
C VAL A 130 -12.23 7.43 13.64
N LEU A 131 -10.93 7.27 13.83
CA LEU A 131 -10.33 5.95 14.08
C LEU A 131 -10.61 5.56 15.53
N GLU A 132 -11.41 4.52 15.72
CA GLU A 132 -11.72 3.98 17.03
C GLU A 132 -10.47 3.37 17.68
N ALA A 133 -10.33 3.50 19.00
CA ALA A 133 -9.13 3.05 19.73
C ALA A 133 -8.82 1.55 19.54
N GLU A 134 -9.83 0.71 19.36
CA GLU A 134 -9.69 -0.72 19.10
C GLU A 134 -9.04 -1.03 17.76
N HIS A 135 -9.20 -0.14 16.77
CA HIS A 135 -8.58 -0.24 15.45
C HIS A 135 -7.27 0.54 15.34
N ALA A 136 -6.88 1.29 16.39
CA ALA A 136 -5.64 2.05 16.38
C ALA A 136 -4.44 1.10 16.36
N ARG A 137 -3.62 1.23 15.33
CA ARG A 137 -2.35 0.53 15.16
C ARG A 137 -1.29 1.52 14.68
N PRO A 138 -0.01 1.34 14.97
CA PRO A 138 1.05 2.26 14.55
C PRO A 138 1.10 2.49 13.03
N TRP A 139 0.62 1.54 12.26
CA TRP A 139 0.60 1.59 10.80
C TRP A 139 -0.76 2.02 10.20
N ILE A 140 -1.76 2.38 11.01
CA ILE A 140 -3.03 2.94 10.53
C ILE A 140 -3.00 4.45 10.78
N LYS A 141 -2.88 5.20 9.68
CA LYS A 141 -2.77 6.65 9.75
C LYS A 141 -4.12 7.33 9.95
N SER A 142 -5.14 6.87 9.26
CA SER A 142 -6.46 7.49 9.22
C SER A 142 -7.51 6.48 8.79
N ALA A 143 -8.77 6.77 9.09
CA ALA A 143 -9.92 6.08 8.56
C ALA A 143 -10.76 7.04 7.72
N TYR A 144 -11.43 6.50 6.71
CA TYR A 144 -12.27 7.24 5.78
C TYR A 144 -13.53 6.45 5.43
N ARG A 145 -14.50 7.17 4.87
CA ARG A 145 -15.70 6.59 4.28
C ARG A 145 -15.86 7.10 2.85
N ASP A 146 -16.11 6.21 1.91
CA ASP A 146 -16.38 6.59 0.53
C ASP A 146 -17.84 7.03 0.33
N SER A 147 -18.18 7.47 -0.88
CA SER A 147 -19.54 7.92 -1.23
C SER A 147 -20.60 6.83 -1.12
N SER A 148 -20.21 5.56 -1.08
CA SER A 148 -21.09 4.39 -0.90
C SER A 148 -21.24 4.00 0.57
N GLY A 149 -20.58 4.72 1.49
CA GLY A 149 -20.61 4.46 2.92
C GLY A 149 -19.63 3.35 3.36
N ILE A 150 -18.78 2.85 2.48
CA ILE A 150 -17.78 1.82 2.79
C ILE A 150 -16.63 2.45 3.55
N ARG A 151 -16.18 1.78 4.64
CA ARG A 151 -15.01 2.20 5.43
C ARG A 151 -13.71 1.79 4.74
N TRP A 152 -12.73 2.67 4.82
CA TRP A 152 -11.37 2.49 4.32
C TRP A 152 -10.35 2.90 5.38
N TYR A 153 -9.25 2.17 5.47
CA TYR A 153 -8.14 2.52 6.34
C TYR A 153 -6.95 3.02 5.49
N GLU A 154 -6.26 4.05 5.93
CA GLU A 154 -5.02 4.49 5.29
C GLU A 154 -3.83 3.83 5.96
N LEU A 155 -3.10 3.02 5.19
CA LEU A 155 -1.88 2.36 5.62
C LEU A 155 -0.71 3.35 5.61
N ASP A 156 -0.05 3.51 6.76
CA ASP A 156 1.25 4.16 6.88
C ASP A 156 2.35 3.12 6.73
N LEU A 157 2.89 2.97 5.52
CA LEU A 157 4.01 2.05 5.27
C LEU A 157 5.27 2.46 6.02
N SER A 158 5.49 3.77 6.27
CA SER A 158 6.60 4.23 7.09
C SER A 158 6.46 3.78 8.55
N GLY A 159 5.25 3.84 9.09
CA GLY A 159 4.93 3.33 10.42
C GLY A 159 5.09 1.80 10.48
N LEU A 160 4.57 1.08 9.48
CA LEU A 160 4.68 -0.38 9.40
C LEU A 160 6.13 -0.86 9.35
N THR A 161 6.97 -0.25 8.52
CA THR A 161 8.37 -0.65 8.35
C THR A 161 9.28 -0.29 9.54
N ARG A 162 8.77 0.47 10.51
CA ARG A 162 9.45 0.75 11.80
C ARG A 162 8.88 -0.06 12.96
N ASP A 163 7.80 -0.77 12.76
CA ASP A 163 7.22 -1.63 13.79
C ASP A 163 8.15 -2.81 14.06
N ALA A 164 8.58 -2.97 15.32
CA ALA A 164 9.50 -4.04 15.73
C ALA A 164 8.93 -5.43 15.39
N ARG A 165 7.62 -5.61 15.55
CA ARG A 165 6.94 -6.86 15.22
C ARG A 165 7.02 -7.17 13.72
N PHE A 166 6.99 -6.15 12.85
CA PHE A 166 7.13 -6.33 11.40
C PHE A 166 8.55 -6.72 11.01
N LEU A 167 9.55 -6.25 11.74
CA LEU A 167 10.97 -6.53 11.48
C LEU A 167 11.45 -7.84 12.09
N GLU A 168 10.86 -8.28 13.20
CA GLU A 168 11.22 -9.49 13.94
C GLU A 168 10.41 -10.69 13.46
N VAL A 169 10.81 -11.25 12.32
CA VAL A 169 10.08 -12.36 11.67
C VAL A 169 10.39 -13.73 12.27
N GLY A 170 11.45 -13.86 13.06
CA GLY A 170 11.89 -15.11 13.64
C GLY A 170 11.11 -15.53 14.90
N VAL A 171 10.87 -16.82 15.07
CA VAL A 171 10.37 -17.36 16.34
C VAL A 171 11.51 -17.46 17.31
N VAL A 172 11.49 -16.67 18.40
CA VAL A 172 12.44 -16.84 19.50
C VAL A 172 12.09 -18.10 20.26
N THR A 173 12.82 -19.18 20.01
CA THR A 173 12.74 -20.39 20.85
C THR A 173 13.50 -20.08 22.15
N THR A 174 12.77 -19.68 23.19
CA THR A 174 13.35 -19.67 24.54
C THR A 174 13.67 -21.12 24.87
N ALA A 175 14.94 -21.50 24.81
CA ALA A 175 15.38 -22.79 25.31
C ALA A 175 14.97 -22.83 26.78
N ALA A 176 13.95 -23.62 27.10
CA ALA A 176 13.61 -23.93 28.48
C ALA A 176 14.85 -24.62 29.08
N GLY A 177 15.56 -23.89 29.94
CA GLY A 177 16.69 -24.43 30.69
C GLY A 177 16.24 -25.66 31.48
N LYS A 178 16.98 -26.73 31.28
CA LYS A 178 16.96 -27.88 32.16
C LYS A 178 17.70 -27.55 33.44
#